data_ee794a717880796aff18d3ba3c7b42ea
#
_entry.id   ee794a717880796aff18d3ba3c7b42ea
#
_cell.length_a   1.000
_cell.length_b   1.000
_cell.length_c   1.000
_cell.angle_alpha   90.00
_cell.angle_beta   90.00
_cell.angle_gamma   90.00
#
_symmetry.space_group_name_H-M   'P 1'
#
loop_
_entity.id
_entity.type
_entity.pdbx_description
1 polymer ?
#
loop_
_entity_poly.entity_id
_entity_poly.type
_entity_poly.pdbx_seq_one_letter_code
_entity_poly.pdbx_strand_id
1 'polypeptide(L)'
;MKFDKWINDSEKYEFCKSYGVANIPSMEFKEHQENFYIYLLSYFHEIMETYLEKGMTDDIKKELLDLADGLILYSQNETYEDFYGVNRGQNFLYVSSIYYLCDYTAISSLLMHDIDIEEFPLEASQILAFIISGGGVEKRQKSYDNEEVSWINVKKFIYQGEEIYLDEEISVQDRKYKERDFDSSTDFYMSLVLRCVLRKFKENNLWTSLRAIDPDFDWSSYVRHSRRQHIFSFLPSQQDALNKGLLNFQRAFSLKMPTSAGKSYITELLIHYVLKNHPEDRILYLAPLRALSRELKDHH
;
A
#
# COMPACT_ATOMS: atom_id res chain seq x y z
N MET A 1 -24.97 5.70 0.52
CA MET A 1 -25.05 6.97 1.28
C MET A 1 -23.64 7.53 1.30
N LYS A 2 -23.42 8.78 0.86
CA LYS A 2 -22.07 9.33 0.87
C LYS A 2 -21.64 9.64 2.30
N PHE A 3 -20.40 9.34 2.66
CA PHE A 3 -19.81 9.56 3.98
C PHE A 3 -19.95 11.02 4.41
N ASP A 4 -19.63 11.98 3.51
CA ASP A 4 -19.83 13.42 3.73
C ASP A 4 -21.26 13.76 4.17
N LYS A 5 -22.28 13.13 3.55
CA LYS A 5 -23.66 13.36 3.91
C LYS A 5 -24.00 12.81 5.28
N TRP A 6 -23.34 11.73 5.66
CA TRP A 6 -23.55 11.11 6.95
C TRP A 6 -22.83 11.88 8.07
N ILE A 7 -21.59 12.31 7.85
CA ILE A 7 -20.83 13.14 8.80
C ILE A 7 -21.47 14.54 8.98
N ASN A 8 -22.04 15.11 7.92
CA ASN A 8 -22.70 16.40 7.98
C ASN A 8 -24.12 16.37 8.60
N ASP A 9 -24.66 15.18 8.86
CA ASP A 9 -25.85 15.07 9.69
C ASP A 9 -25.49 15.49 11.13
N SER A 10 -26.13 16.57 11.61
CA SER A 10 -25.69 17.35 12.77
C SER A 10 -25.36 16.52 14.04
N GLU A 11 -26.18 15.55 14.37
CA GLU A 11 -25.98 14.67 15.53
C GLU A 11 -24.75 13.75 15.38
N LYS A 12 -24.50 13.27 14.18
CA LYS A 12 -23.38 12.36 13.89
C LYS A 12 -22.05 13.10 13.75
N TYR A 13 -22.09 14.34 13.26
CA TYR A 13 -20.92 15.19 13.20
C TYR A 13 -20.48 15.63 14.61
N GLU A 14 -21.43 16.01 15.46
CA GLU A 14 -21.14 16.34 16.86
C GLU A 14 -20.62 15.12 17.62
N PHE A 15 -21.14 13.94 17.33
CA PHE A 15 -20.63 12.69 17.89
C PHE A 15 -19.18 12.44 17.45
N CYS A 16 -18.85 12.51 16.17
CA CYS A 16 -17.48 12.36 15.69
C CYS A 16 -16.52 13.41 16.25
N LYS A 17 -17.00 14.64 16.45
CA LYS A 17 -16.26 15.72 17.08
C LYS A 17 -16.06 15.53 18.58
N SER A 18 -17.07 15.05 19.28
CA SER A 18 -17.03 14.75 20.71
C SER A 18 -16.24 13.48 21.01
N TYR A 19 -16.00 12.65 20.01
CA TYR A 19 -15.19 11.46 20.09
C TYR A 19 -13.74 11.73 20.50
N GLY A 20 -13.21 12.89 20.15
CA GLY A 20 -11.91 13.37 20.63
C GLY A 20 -11.97 14.09 21.98
N VAL A 21 -13.15 14.25 22.59
CA VAL A 21 -13.36 15.01 23.84
C VAL A 21 -14.14 14.15 24.83
N ALA A 22 -13.46 13.67 25.82
CA ALA A 22 -13.73 12.61 26.80
C ALA A 22 -14.92 12.79 27.74
N ASN A 23 -16.12 13.16 27.35
CA ASN A 23 -17.24 13.37 28.27
C ASN A 23 -18.59 12.75 27.89
N ILE A 24 -18.59 11.61 27.17
CA ILE A 24 -19.82 10.86 26.91
C ILE A 24 -20.01 9.79 28.00
N PRO A 25 -21.20 9.65 28.61
CA PRO A 25 -21.46 8.57 29.57
C PRO A 25 -21.22 7.20 28.93
N SER A 26 -20.52 6.32 29.61
CA SER A 26 -19.92 5.10 29.06
C SER A 26 -20.88 4.11 28.40
N MET A 27 -22.17 4.12 28.74
CA MET A 27 -23.16 3.22 28.15
C MET A 27 -23.73 3.73 26.82
N GLU A 28 -24.09 5.00 26.74
CA GLU A 28 -24.53 5.64 25.50
C GLU A 28 -23.40 5.67 24.46
N PHE A 29 -22.19 5.85 24.95
CA PHE A 29 -21.00 5.85 24.11
C PHE A 29 -20.77 4.50 23.42
N LYS A 30 -20.93 3.38 24.10
CA LYS A 30 -20.74 2.04 23.54
C LYS A 30 -21.71 1.78 22.36
N GLU A 31 -23.02 2.06 22.57
CA GLU A 31 -24.03 1.85 21.54
C GLU A 31 -23.78 2.73 20.31
N HIS A 32 -23.37 3.97 20.50
CA HIS A 32 -23.02 4.88 19.41
C HIS A 32 -21.74 4.49 18.70
N GLN A 33 -20.74 3.97 19.41
CA GLN A 33 -19.50 3.47 18.79
C GLN A 33 -19.76 2.32 17.84
N GLU A 34 -20.55 1.35 18.27
CA GLU A 34 -20.91 0.20 17.44
C GLU A 34 -21.57 0.64 16.16
N ASN A 35 -22.56 1.52 16.28
CA ASN A 35 -23.25 2.06 15.12
C ASN A 35 -22.30 2.82 14.17
N PHE A 36 -21.40 3.61 14.72
CA PHE A 36 -20.43 4.36 13.93
C PHE A 36 -19.50 3.45 13.14
N TYR A 37 -18.97 2.41 13.78
CA TYR A 37 -18.07 1.47 13.11
C TYR A 37 -18.78 0.67 12.02
N ILE A 38 -20.01 0.22 12.26
CA ILE A 38 -20.84 -0.44 11.25
C ILE A 38 -21.06 0.47 10.04
N TYR A 39 -21.30 1.75 10.27
CA TYR A 39 -21.42 2.74 9.19
C TYR A 39 -20.12 2.91 8.42
N LEU A 40 -18.97 3.02 9.11
CA LEU A 40 -17.67 3.10 8.46
C LEU A 40 -17.41 1.87 7.59
N LEU A 41 -17.67 0.67 8.08
CA LEU A 41 -17.49 -0.55 7.31
C LEU A 41 -18.46 -0.67 6.13
N SER A 42 -19.72 -0.28 6.31
CA SER A 42 -20.69 -0.29 5.22
C SER A 42 -20.30 0.69 4.12
N TYR A 43 -19.82 1.87 4.49
CA TYR A 43 -19.34 2.86 3.56
C TYR A 43 -18.03 2.44 2.88
N PHE A 44 -17.16 1.78 3.63
CA PHE A 44 -15.93 1.19 3.10
C PHE A 44 -16.21 0.17 2.00
N HIS A 45 -17.20 -0.70 2.21
CA HIS A 45 -17.63 -1.65 1.19
C HIS A 45 -18.11 -0.93 -0.09
N GLU A 46 -18.99 0.05 0.04
CA GLU A 46 -19.53 0.82 -1.10
C GLU A 46 -18.42 1.51 -1.91
N ILE A 47 -17.47 2.15 -1.24
CA ILE A 47 -16.35 2.82 -1.92
C ILE A 47 -15.43 1.81 -2.61
N MET A 48 -15.08 0.70 -1.95
CA MET A 48 -14.19 -0.31 -2.53
C MET A 48 -14.81 -0.98 -3.77
N GLU A 49 -16.11 -1.27 -3.75
CA GLU A 49 -16.80 -1.78 -4.94
C GLU A 49 -16.84 -0.72 -6.05
N THR A 50 -17.10 0.54 -5.71
CA THR A 50 -17.07 1.64 -6.68
C THR A 50 -15.67 1.81 -7.29
N TYR A 51 -14.62 1.68 -6.48
CA TYR A 51 -13.24 1.69 -6.97
C TYR A 51 -12.97 0.52 -7.93
N LEU A 52 -13.44 -0.69 -7.61
CA LEU A 52 -13.26 -1.85 -8.49
C LEU A 52 -13.97 -1.71 -9.84
N GLU A 53 -15.10 -1.01 -9.86
CA GLU A 53 -15.88 -0.77 -11.09
C GLU A 53 -15.35 0.38 -11.94
N LYS A 54 -14.94 1.50 -11.30
CA LYS A 54 -14.65 2.78 -11.99
C LYS A 54 -13.18 3.16 -11.99
N GLY A 55 -12.35 2.46 -11.20
CA GLY A 55 -10.98 2.87 -10.93
C GLY A 55 -10.91 4.07 -9.98
N MET A 56 -9.70 4.61 -9.79
CA MET A 56 -9.47 5.76 -8.93
C MET A 56 -9.89 7.06 -9.62
N THR A 57 -10.81 7.79 -8.99
CA THR A 57 -11.20 9.16 -9.37
C THR A 57 -10.90 10.11 -8.20
N ASP A 58 -10.88 11.43 -8.45
CA ASP A 58 -10.67 12.42 -7.40
C ASP A 58 -11.74 12.35 -6.29
N ASP A 59 -12.99 12.06 -6.67
CA ASP A 59 -14.09 11.88 -5.71
C ASP A 59 -13.86 10.63 -4.84
N ILE A 60 -13.54 9.49 -5.46
CA ILE A 60 -13.26 8.23 -4.74
C ILE A 60 -12.04 8.41 -3.83
N LYS A 61 -10.98 9.07 -4.32
CA LYS A 61 -9.79 9.37 -3.53
C LYS A 61 -10.12 10.20 -2.29
N LYS A 62 -10.92 11.23 -2.46
CA LYS A 62 -11.37 12.07 -1.34
C LYS A 62 -12.19 11.25 -0.33
N GLU A 63 -13.18 10.50 -0.81
CA GLU A 63 -14.03 9.67 0.03
C GLU A 63 -13.22 8.61 0.81
N LEU A 64 -12.21 8.01 0.19
CA LEU A 64 -11.28 7.09 0.84
C LEU A 64 -10.45 7.76 1.94
N LEU A 65 -9.94 8.97 1.71
CA LEU A 65 -9.17 9.71 2.70
C LEU A 65 -10.05 10.13 3.89
N ASP A 66 -11.27 10.59 3.64
CA ASP A 66 -12.25 10.91 4.70
C ASP A 66 -12.58 9.66 5.53
N LEU A 67 -12.66 8.49 4.89
CA LEU A 67 -12.84 7.21 5.57
C LEU A 67 -11.63 6.82 6.42
N ALA A 68 -10.41 7.02 5.90
CA ALA A 68 -9.18 6.74 6.64
C ALA A 68 -9.11 7.58 7.92
N ASP A 69 -9.47 8.88 7.83
CA ASP A 69 -9.53 9.77 8.98
C ASP A 69 -10.56 9.27 10.02
N GLY A 70 -11.72 8.81 9.57
CA GLY A 70 -12.73 8.20 10.44
C GLY A 70 -12.23 6.94 11.16
N LEU A 71 -11.54 6.05 10.44
CA LEU A 71 -10.95 4.82 11.01
C LEU A 71 -9.82 5.13 12.00
N ILE A 72 -8.99 6.15 11.72
CA ILE A 72 -7.93 6.61 12.64
C ILE A 72 -8.54 7.14 13.94
N LEU A 73 -9.50 8.07 13.82
CA LEU A 73 -10.21 8.61 14.99
C LEU A 73 -10.83 7.50 15.83
N TYR A 74 -11.42 6.55 15.13
CA TYR A 74 -11.97 5.40 15.77
C TYR A 74 -10.87 4.62 16.52
N SER A 75 -9.71 4.35 15.99
CA SER A 75 -8.60 3.58 16.57
C SER A 75 -7.87 4.27 17.72
N GLN A 76 -8.00 5.58 17.85
CA GLN A 76 -7.31 6.36 18.91
C GLN A 76 -8.02 6.32 20.26
N ASN A 77 -9.21 5.76 20.32
CA ASN A 77 -9.97 5.72 21.57
C ASN A 77 -9.56 4.52 22.43
N GLU A 78 -9.09 4.78 23.64
CA GLU A 78 -8.58 3.76 24.59
C GLU A 78 -9.64 2.74 25.05
N THR A 79 -10.93 3.03 24.88
CA THR A 79 -12.02 2.11 25.25
C THR A 79 -12.29 1.01 24.23
N TYR A 80 -11.41 0.88 23.28
CA TYR A 80 -11.57 0.16 22.02
C TYR A 80 -11.38 -1.34 22.07
N GLU A 81 -10.72 -1.84 23.11
CA GLU A 81 -10.04 -3.13 23.11
C GLU A 81 -10.93 -4.36 22.86
N ASP A 82 -12.26 -4.24 22.89
CA ASP A 82 -13.12 -5.44 22.85
C ASP A 82 -14.34 -5.38 21.90
N PHE A 83 -14.44 -4.39 21.03
CA PHE A 83 -15.61 -4.28 20.15
C PHE A 83 -15.39 -5.00 18.81
N TYR A 84 -16.22 -5.99 18.51
CA TYR A 84 -16.32 -6.71 17.22
C TYR A 84 -15.11 -7.54 16.80
N GLY A 85 -14.18 -7.89 17.66
CA GLY A 85 -12.99 -8.67 17.31
C GLY A 85 -12.06 -7.99 16.29
N VAL A 86 -12.27 -6.69 16.04
CA VAL A 86 -11.38 -5.90 15.19
C VAL A 86 -10.34 -5.27 16.10
N ASN A 87 -9.15 -5.85 16.08
CA ASN A 87 -8.05 -5.28 16.82
C ASN A 87 -7.56 -3.98 16.16
N ARG A 88 -6.83 -3.18 16.91
CA ARG A 88 -6.23 -1.91 16.46
C ARG A 88 -5.37 -2.10 15.19
N GLY A 89 -4.64 -3.20 15.13
CA GLY A 89 -3.79 -3.55 13.99
C GLY A 89 -4.58 -3.71 12.69
N GLN A 90 -5.75 -4.35 12.73
CA GLN A 90 -6.61 -4.50 11.56
C GLN A 90 -7.11 -3.15 11.02
N ASN A 91 -7.51 -2.24 11.89
CA ASN A 91 -7.90 -0.89 11.48
C ASN A 91 -6.74 -0.13 10.82
N PHE A 92 -5.54 -0.21 11.40
CA PHE A 92 -4.35 0.38 10.79
C PHE A 92 -4.02 -0.27 9.44
N LEU A 93 -4.27 -1.56 9.27
CA LEU A 93 -4.10 -2.21 7.97
C LEU A 93 -5.12 -1.70 6.94
N TYR A 94 -6.38 -1.46 7.31
CA TYR A 94 -7.35 -0.79 6.43
C TYR A 94 -6.88 0.61 6.04
N VAL A 95 -6.49 1.42 7.01
CA VAL A 95 -6.00 2.79 6.79
C VAL A 95 -4.75 2.78 5.90
N SER A 96 -3.81 1.90 6.19
CA SER A 96 -2.59 1.73 5.39
C SER A 96 -2.92 1.34 3.94
N SER A 97 -3.87 0.42 3.75
CA SER A 97 -4.35 0.02 2.42
C SER A 97 -5.02 1.17 1.68
N ILE A 98 -5.82 1.98 2.36
CA ILE A 98 -6.44 3.17 1.78
C ILE A 98 -5.37 4.17 1.31
N TYR A 99 -4.38 4.48 2.14
CA TYR A 99 -3.28 5.34 1.74
C TYR A 99 -2.48 4.78 0.56
N TYR A 100 -2.28 3.47 0.52
CA TYR A 100 -1.65 2.80 -0.62
C TYR A 100 -2.46 3.00 -1.91
N LEU A 101 -3.77 2.78 -1.88
CA LEU A 101 -4.67 2.97 -3.02
C LEU A 101 -4.70 4.44 -3.49
N CYS A 102 -4.57 5.38 -2.57
CA CYS A 102 -4.55 6.82 -2.83
C CYS A 102 -3.18 7.38 -3.24
N ASP A 103 -2.17 6.54 -3.47
CA ASP A 103 -0.79 6.91 -3.83
C ASP A 103 0.02 7.60 -2.71
N TYR A 104 -0.40 7.45 -1.45
CA TYR A 104 0.36 7.90 -0.27
C TYR A 104 1.21 6.75 0.29
N THR A 105 1.99 6.10 -0.56
CA THR A 105 2.73 4.87 -0.25
C THR A 105 3.72 5.02 0.91
N ALA A 106 4.32 6.19 1.10
CA ALA A 106 5.23 6.45 2.22
C ALA A 106 4.49 6.42 3.57
N ILE A 107 3.31 7.04 3.66
CA ILE A 107 2.48 7.03 4.86
C ILE A 107 1.95 5.61 5.10
N SER A 108 1.50 4.96 4.05
CA SER A 108 1.03 3.57 4.08
C SER A 108 2.09 2.63 4.68
N SER A 109 3.31 2.69 4.18
CA SER A 109 4.42 1.87 4.68
C SER A 109 4.83 2.24 6.12
N LEU A 110 4.79 3.53 6.49
CA LEU A 110 5.12 3.98 7.84
C LEU A 110 4.16 3.41 8.87
N LEU A 111 2.85 3.41 8.59
CA LEU A 111 1.84 2.84 9.47
C LEU A 111 2.05 1.34 9.74
N MET A 112 2.65 0.62 8.77
CA MET A 112 2.96 -0.80 8.93
C MET A 112 4.13 -1.08 9.87
N HIS A 113 4.97 -0.08 10.20
CA HIS A 113 6.10 -0.28 11.11
C HIS A 113 5.69 -0.56 12.56
N ASP A 114 4.55 -0.02 12.98
CA ASP A 114 4.07 -0.08 14.36
C ASP A 114 3.05 -1.22 14.58
N ILE A 115 2.78 -1.99 13.50
CA ILE A 115 1.81 -3.10 13.55
C ILE A 115 2.54 -4.41 13.81
N ASP A 116 2.09 -5.17 14.78
CA ASP A 116 2.53 -6.54 14.99
C ASP A 116 1.75 -7.48 14.09
N ILE A 117 2.48 -8.22 13.23
CA ILE A 117 1.90 -9.10 12.24
C ILE A 117 1.40 -10.41 12.85
N GLU A 118 1.89 -10.78 14.01
CA GLU A 118 1.34 -11.92 14.76
C GLU A 118 -0.15 -11.72 15.11
N GLU A 119 -0.63 -10.47 15.03
CA GLU A 119 -2.05 -10.11 15.17
C GLU A 119 -2.89 -10.41 13.91
N PHE A 120 -2.29 -10.81 12.78
CA PHE A 120 -3.01 -11.08 11.54
C PHE A 120 -3.16 -12.57 11.23
N PRO A 121 -4.18 -13.24 11.76
CA PRO A 121 -4.40 -14.66 11.50
C PRO A 121 -4.91 -14.94 10.08
N LEU A 122 -5.46 -13.92 9.40
CA LEU A 122 -6.06 -14.06 8.09
C LEU A 122 -5.00 -13.94 6.98
N GLU A 123 -5.04 -14.85 6.04
CA GLU A 123 -4.16 -14.86 4.88
C GLU A 123 -4.22 -13.55 4.08
N ALA A 124 -5.43 -13.03 3.81
CA ALA A 124 -5.61 -11.75 3.12
C ALA A 124 -4.90 -10.59 3.83
N SER A 125 -4.94 -10.55 5.16
CA SER A 125 -4.24 -9.54 5.96
C SER A 125 -2.73 -9.66 5.84
N GLN A 126 -2.22 -10.89 5.79
CA GLN A 126 -0.78 -11.15 5.65
C GLN A 126 -0.27 -10.72 4.27
N ILE A 127 -1.01 -11.03 3.21
CA ILE A 127 -0.66 -10.59 1.85
C ILE A 127 -0.67 -9.08 1.74
N LEU A 128 -1.70 -8.41 2.28
CA LEU A 128 -1.78 -6.95 2.32
C LEU A 128 -0.58 -6.35 3.02
N ALA A 129 -0.28 -6.83 4.23
CA ALA A 129 0.85 -6.36 5.02
C ALA A 129 2.18 -6.56 4.27
N PHE A 130 2.36 -7.69 3.59
CA PHE A 130 3.54 -7.99 2.80
C PHE A 130 3.72 -7.05 1.61
N ILE A 131 2.67 -6.80 0.83
CA ILE A 131 2.72 -5.88 -0.32
C ILE A 131 3.02 -4.46 0.15
N ILE A 132 2.29 -3.97 1.14
CA ILE A 132 2.37 -2.59 1.61
C ILE A 132 3.71 -2.29 2.30
N SER A 133 4.24 -3.23 3.07
CA SER A 133 5.54 -3.08 3.75
C SER A 133 6.75 -3.31 2.87
N GLY A 134 6.56 -3.64 1.57
CA GLY A 134 7.66 -4.02 0.70
C GLY A 134 8.38 -5.29 1.14
N GLY A 135 7.69 -6.23 1.80
CA GLY A 135 8.26 -7.47 2.31
C GLY A 135 8.96 -7.33 3.67
N GLY A 136 8.92 -6.14 4.31
CA GLY A 136 9.54 -5.91 5.62
C GLY A 136 8.96 -6.78 6.73
N VAL A 137 7.74 -7.23 6.54
CA VAL A 137 6.98 -8.13 7.40
C VAL A 137 7.59 -9.53 7.48
N GLU A 138 8.11 -10.05 6.37
CA GLU A 138 8.67 -11.40 6.29
C GLU A 138 9.83 -11.63 7.27
N LYS A 139 10.57 -10.58 7.62
CA LYS A 139 11.70 -10.68 8.57
C LYS A 139 11.24 -10.98 10.01
N ARG A 140 10.01 -10.67 10.36
CA ARG A 140 9.43 -10.89 11.70
C ARG A 140 8.77 -12.27 11.82
N GLN A 141 8.29 -12.83 10.71
CA GLN A 141 7.62 -14.15 10.67
C GLN A 141 8.59 -15.34 10.56
N LYS A 142 9.48 -15.51 11.49
CA LYS A 142 10.44 -16.65 11.47
C LYS A 142 9.86 -18.03 11.82
N SER A 143 8.56 -18.20 12.05
CA SER A 143 8.04 -19.43 12.66
C SER A 143 6.78 -20.06 12.06
N TYR A 144 6.38 -19.73 10.85
CA TYR A 144 5.27 -20.47 10.20
C TYR A 144 5.79 -21.44 9.15
N ASP A 145 6.06 -22.67 9.57
CA ASP A 145 6.47 -23.79 8.71
C ASP A 145 5.35 -24.37 7.83
N ASN A 146 4.16 -23.78 7.84
CA ASN A 146 3.05 -24.16 6.96
C ASN A 146 2.77 -23.04 5.96
N GLU A 147 3.58 -22.99 4.89
CA GLU A 147 3.34 -22.14 3.73
C GLU A 147 2.13 -22.65 2.94
N GLU A 148 0.94 -22.23 3.29
CA GLU A 148 -0.23 -22.45 2.45
C GLU A 148 -0.33 -21.40 1.33
N VAL A 149 -0.44 -21.93 0.24
CA VAL A 149 -0.75 -21.69 -1.18
C VAL A 149 -0.83 -20.25 -1.72
N SER A 150 -1.48 -19.25 -1.09
CA SER A 150 -1.69 -17.96 -1.78
C SER A 150 -0.56 -16.95 -1.63
N TRP A 151 0.17 -16.97 -0.57
CA TRP A 151 1.45 -16.27 -0.41
C TRP A 151 2.43 -16.61 -1.54
N ILE A 152 2.40 -17.88 -2.00
CA ILE A 152 3.32 -18.39 -3.01
C ILE A 152 3.17 -17.62 -4.32
N ASN A 153 1.96 -17.32 -4.74
CA ASN A 153 1.73 -16.64 -6.03
C ASN A 153 2.21 -15.19 -6.00
N VAL A 154 1.90 -14.44 -4.95
CA VAL A 154 2.39 -13.06 -4.80
C VAL A 154 3.92 -13.02 -4.70
N LYS A 155 4.52 -13.92 -3.92
CA LYS A 155 5.98 -14.06 -3.83
C LYS A 155 6.60 -14.42 -5.18
N LYS A 156 6.10 -15.43 -5.88
CA LYS A 156 6.59 -15.82 -7.21
C LYS A 156 6.53 -14.65 -8.18
N PHE A 157 5.42 -13.90 -8.20
CA PHE A 157 5.33 -12.71 -9.03
C PHE A 157 6.42 -11.68 -8.67
N ILE A 158 6.58 -11.34 -7.41
CA ILE A 158 7.59 -10.37 -6.97
C ILE A 158 9.02 -10.83 -7.28
N TYR A 159 9.30 -12.16 -7.18
CA TYR A 159 10.62 -12.72 -7.44
C TYR A 159 10.93 -12.90 -8.92
N GLN A 160 9.95 -13.33 -9.72
CA GLN A 160 10.13 -13.78 -11.09
C GLN A 160 9.58 -12.79 -12.11
N GLY A 161 8.62 -11.96 -11.70
CA GLY A 161 7.97 -10.98 -12.57
C GLY A 161 7.00 -11.59 -13.57
N GLU A 162 6.57 -12.84 -13.40
CA GLU A 162 5.61 -13.49 -14.28
C GLU A 162 4.18 -13.12 -13.86
N GLU A 163 3.49 -12.35 -14.68
CA GLU A 163 2.16 -11.81 -14.39
C GLU A 163 1.10 -12.89 -14.10
N ILE A 164 1.29 -14.08 -14.64
CA ILE A 164 0.36 -15.20 -14.45
C ILE A 164 0.12 -15.50 -12.96
N TYR A 165 1.15 -15.38 -12.13
CA TYR A 165 0.99 -15.65 -10.68
C TYR A 165 0.12 -14.62 -9.98
N LEU A 166 0.24 -13.35 -10.39
CA LEU A 166 -0.59 -12.31 -9.81
C LEU A 166 -2.03 -12.41 -10.33
N ASP A 167 -2.22 -12.79 -11.60
CA ASP A 167 -3.54 -13.04 -12.19
C ASP A 167 -4.26 -14.22 -11.56
N GLU A 168 -3.52 -15.28 -11.24
CA GLU A 168 -4.06 -16.41 -10.48
C GLU A 168 -4.53 -15.96 -9.11
N GLU A 169 -3.75 -15.17 -8.38
CA GLU A 169 -4.15 -14.67 -7.06
C GLU A 169 -5.39 -13.77 -7.14
N ILE A 170 -5.42 -12.82 -8.07
CA ILE A 170 -6.60 -11.97 -8.32
C ILE A 170 -7.82 -12.85 -8.61
N SER A 171 -7.68 -13.88 -9.43
CA SER A 171 -8.76 -14.79 -9.79
C SER A 171 -9.28 -15.59 -8.59
N VAL A 172 -8.38 -16.01 -7.68
CA VAL A 172 -8.75 -16.67 -6.43
C VAL A 172 -9.58 -15.75 -5.55
N GLN A 173 -9.14 -14.51 -5.34
CA GLN A 173 -9.86 -13.53 -4.53
C GLN A 173 -11.20 -13.13 -5.14
N ASP A 174 -11.29 -12.99 -6.46
CA ASP A 174 -12.55 -12.72 -7.17
C ASP A 174 -13.53 -13.88 -7.06
N ARG A 175 -13.07 -15.12 -7.13
CA ARG A 175 -13.90 -16.32 -6.93
C ARG A 175 -14.42 -16.39 -5.50
N LYS A 176 -13.53 -16.25 -4.51
CA LYS A 176 -13.87 -16.21 -3.09
C LYS A 176 -14.97 -15.17 -2.81
N TYR A 177 -14.83 -13.97 -3.39
CA TYR A 177 -15.82 -12.91 -3.25
C TYR A 177 -17.16 -13.27 -3.91
N LYS A 178 -17.15 -13.83 -5.11
CA LYS A 178 -18.35 -14.22 -5.86
C LYS A 178 -19.12 -15.35 -5.17
N GLU A 179 -18.42 -16.33 -4.64
CA GLU A 179 -18.98 -17.49 -3.96
C GLU A 179 -19.37 -17.17 -2.50
N ARG A 180 -18.98 -15.98 -2.00
CA ARG A 180 -19.17 -15.55 -0.60
C ARG A 180 -18.54 -16.54 0.40
N ASP A 181 -17.39 -17.05 0.05
CA ASP A 181 -16.63 -18.00 0.84
C ASP A 181 -15.75 -17.26 1.86
N PHE A 182 -16.35 -16.87 2.97
CA PHE A 182 -15.71 -16.11 4.04
C PHE A 182 -16.05 -16.70 5.40
N ASP A 183 -15.04 -16.89 6.22
CA ASP A 183 -15.18 -17.42 7.58
C ASP A 183 -15.75 -16.39 8.57
N SER A 184 -15.59 -15.10 8.27
CA SER A 184 -16.04 -14.00 9.13
C SER A 184 -16.25 -12.70 8.35
N SER A 185 -16.91 -11.71 8.99
CA SER A 185 -17.01 -10.35 8.44
C SER A 185 -15.64 -9.72 8.23
N THR A 186 -14.70 -9.97 9.11
CA THR A 186 -13.32 -9.47 8.99
C THR A 186 -12.62 -10.07 7.76
N ASP A 187 -12.78 -11.36 7.51
CA ASP A 187 -12.23 -12.02 6.31
C ASP A 187 -12.85 -11.43 5.03
N PHE A 188 -14.16 -11.16 5.04
CA PHE A 188 -14.83 -10.49 3.94
C PHE A 188 -14.21 -9.12 3.62
N TYR A 189 -14.07 -8.25 4.62
CA TYR A 189 -13.51 -6.90 4.41
C TYR A 189 -12.04 -6.94 4.02
N MET A 190 -11.25 -7.82 4.63
CA MET A 190 -9.84 -7.99 4.26
C MET A 190 -9.66 -8.49 2.83
N SER A 191 -10.49 -9.45 2.41
CA SER A 191 -10.48 -9.95 1.02
C SER A 191 -10.91 -8.88 0.02
N LEU A 192 -11.90 -8.06 0.36
CA LEU A 192 -12.33 -6.93 -0.46
C LEU A 192 -11.20 -5.91 -0.67
N VAL A 193 -10.51 -5.54 0.40
CA VAL A 193 -9.36 -4.63 0.34
C VAL A 193 -8.22 -5.25 -0.46
N LEU A 194 -7.94 -6.53 -0.24
CA LEU A 194 -6.91 -7.26 -0.98
C LEU A 194 -7.19 -7.26 -2.49
N ARG A 195 -8.44 -7.47 -2.91
CA ARG A 195 -8.83 -7.36 -4.33
C ARG A 195 -8.49 -6.01 -4.94
N CYS A 196 -8.71 -4.92 -4.19
CA CYS A 196 -8.37 -3.56 -4.63
C CYS A 196 -6.85 -3.37 -4.72
N VAL A 197 -6.13 -3.77 -3.67
CA VAL A 197 -4.67 -3.61 -3.58
C VAL A 197 -3.95 -4.46 -4.62
N LEU A 198 -4.37 -5.70 -4.87
CA LEU A 198 -3.77 -6.55 -5.90
C LEU A 198 -3.88 -5.94 -7.30
N ARG A 199 -5.04 -5.35 -7.65
CA ARG A 199 -5.21 -4.68 -8.94
C ARG A 199 -4.33 -3.45 -9.06
N LYS A 200 -4.30 -2.60 -8.01
CA LYS A 200 -3.39 -1.46 -7.96
C LYS A 200 -1.93 -1.89 -8.05
N PHE A 201 -1.56 -2.95 -7.34
CA PHE A 201 -0.21 -3.50 -7.35
C PHE A 201 0.17 -4.06 -8.72
N LYS A 202 -0.75 -4.73 -9.41
CA LYS A 202 -0.52 -5.21 -10.77
C LYS A 202 -0.12 -4.09 -11.73
N GLU A 203 -0.76 -2.92 -11.60
CA GLU A 203 -0.50 -1.77 -12.48
C GLU A 203 0.79 -1.04 -12.12
N ASN A 204 1.14 -0.94 -10.83
CA ASN A 204 2.16 -0.01 -10.32
C ASN A 204 3.44 -0.68 -9.78
N ASN A 205 3.55 -2.01 -9.86
CA ASN A 205 4.77 -2.69 -9.38
C ASN A 205 5.99 -2.40 -10.28
N LEU A 206 7.18 -2.69 -9.75
CA LEU A 206 8.44 -2.44 -10.46
C LEU A 206 8.52 -3.16 -11.81
N TRP A 207 8.10 -4.44 -11.88
CA TRP A 207 8.18 -5.21 -13.12
C TRP A 207 7.33 -4.59 -14.22
N THR A 208 6.08 -4.26 -13.92
CA THR A 208 5.15 -3.64 -14.89
C THR A 208 5.67 -2.28 -15.33
N SER A 209 6.08 -1.44 -14.37
CA SER A 209 6.59 -0.10 -14.66
C SER A 209 7.86 -0.10 -15.52
N LEU A 210 8.80 -0.98 -15.21
CA LEU A 210 10.08 -1.06 -15.93
C LEU A 210 9.94 -1.68 -17.32
N ARG A 211 9.13 -2.72 -17.45
CA ARG A 211 8.84 -3.34 -18.77
C ARG A 211 8.05 -2.42 -19.70
N ALA A 212 7.22 -1.55 -19.17
CA ALA A 212 6.53 -0.53 -19.96
C ALA A 212 7.49 0.48 -20.60
N ILE A 213 8.69 0.67 -20.04
CA ILE A 213 9.71 1.60 -20.54
C ILE A 213 10.61 0.91 -21.53
N ASP A 214 11.14 -0.24 -21.18
CA ASP A 214 12.01 -1.05 -22.03
C ASP A 214 11.71 -2.54 -21.82
N PRO A 215 10.87 -3.14 -22.68
CA PRO A 215 10.44 -4.53 -22.53
C PRO A 215 11.56 -5.55 -22.81
N ASP A 216 12.58 -5.16 -23.56
CA ASP A 216 13.69 -6.03 -23.97
C ASP A 216 14.85 -6.02 -22.96
N PHE A 217 14.85 -5.07 -22.04
CA PHE A 217 15.90 -4.97 -21.03
C PHE A 217 15.68 -5.97 -19.89
N ASP A 218 16.77 -6.64 -19.48
CA ASP A 218 16.75 -7.53 -18.30
C ASP A 218 16.78 -6.75 -16.99
N TRP A 219 15.60 -6.51 -16.42
CA TRP A 219 15.38 -5.80 -15.15
C TRP A 219 15.62 -6.66 -13.91
N SER A 220 15.92 -7.95 -14.04
CA SER A 220 15.97 -8.90 -12.92
C SER A 220 16.95 -8.50 -11.82
N SER A 221 18.12 -7.98 -12.20
CA SER A 221 19.15 -7.56 -11.25
C SER A 221 18.71 -6.31 -10.46
N TYR A 222 18.10 -5.34 -11.12
CA TYR A 222 17.59 -4.13 -10.49
C TYR A 222 16.42 -4.43 -9.54
N VAL A 223 15.45 -5.20 -9.99
CA VAL A 223 14.31 -5.58 -9.14
C VAL A 223 14.76 -6.39 -7.93
N ARG A 224 15.75 -7.28 -8.09
CA ARG A 224 16.35 -8.00 -6.97
C ARG A 224 17.00 -7.08 -5.94
N HIS A 225 17.71 -6.05 -6.41
CA HIS A 225 18.33 -5.03 -5.54
C HIS A 225 17.25 -4.24 -4.78
N SER A 226 16.26 -3.70 -5.49
CA SER A 226 15.15 -2.92 -4.94
C SER A 226 14.35 -3.69 -3.88
N ARG A 227 14.10 -4.97 -4.14
CA ARG A 227 13.43 -5.85 -3.20
C ARG A 227 14.19 -6.02 -1.88
N ARG A 228 15.52 -6.07 -1.91
CA ARG A 228 16.34 -6.10 -0.69
C ARG A 228 16.23 -4.83 0.14
N GLN A 229 15.86 -3.73 -0.49
CA GLN A 229 15.55 -2.44 0.13
C GLN A 229 14.08 -2.28 0.50
N HIS A 230 13.27 -3.34 0.42
CA HIS A 230 11.83 -3.32 0.65
C HIS A 230 11.03 -2.39 -0.29
N ILE A 231 11.48 -2.27 -1.54
CA ILE A 231 10.82 -1.46 -2.57
C ILE A 231 10.20 -2.40 -3.61
N PHE A 232 8.88 -2.38 -3.73
CA PHE A 232 8.13 -3.17 -4.69
C PHE A 232 7.46 -2.33 -5.79
N SER A 233 7.36 -1.02 -5.56
CA SER A 233 6.71 -0.07 -6.48
C SER A 233 7.45 1.26 -6.47
N PHE A 234 7.35 2.00 -7.57
CA PHE A 234 7.83 3.38 -7.62
C PHE A 234 6.87 4.31 -6.87
N LEU A 235 7.43 5.37 -6.29
CA LEU A 235 6.61 6.50 -5.83
C LEU A 235 5.97 7.21 -7.03
N PRO A 236 4.81 7.87 -6.87
CA PRO A 236 4.13 8.55 -7.98
C PRO A 236 5.02 9.54 -8.74
N SER A 237 5.84 10.31 -8.03
CA SER A 237 6.79 11.26 -8.64
C SER A 237 7.93 10.57 -9.40
N GLN A 238 8.34 9.38 -9.00
CA GLN A 238 9.32 8.56 -9.71
C GLN A 238 8.69 7.99 -10.98
N GLN A 239 7.47 7.45 -10.88
CA GLN A 239 6.72 6.93 -12.03
C GLN A 239 6.47 8.03 -13.07
N ASP A 240 6.09 9.24 -12.63
CA ASP A 240 5.91 10.40 -13.51
C ASP A 240 7.21 10.78 -14.25
N ALA A 241 8.35 10.75 -13.54
CA ALA A 241 9.64 11.01 -14.17
C ALA A 241 9.99 9.94 -15.23
N LEU A 242 9.74 8.67 -14.95
CA LEU A 242 9.95 7.57 -15.87
C LEU A 242 9.05 7.69 -17.11
N ASN A 243 7.76 7.98 -16.91
CA ASN A 243 6.79 8.18 -17.99
C ASN A 243 7.13 9.39 -18.88
N LYS A 244 7.82 10.39 -18.32
CA LYS A 244 8.35 11.55 -19.09
C LYS A 244 9.64 11.25 -19.84
N GLY A 245 10.09 10.01 -19.86
CA GLY A 245 11.24 9.56 -20.65
C GLY A 245 12.58 9.77 -19.96
N LEU A 246 12.63 9.65 -18.64
CA LEU A 246 13.87 9.78 -17.87
C LEU A 246 14.99 8.84 -18.35
N LEU A 247 14.66 7.65 -18.85
CA LEU A 247 15.62 6.69 -19.41
C LEU A 247 15.96 6.93 -20.88
N ASN A 248 15.43 7.97 -21.49
CA ASN A 248 15.72 8.32 -22.88
C ASN A 248 16.88 9.36 -22.94
N PHE A 249 18.10 8.89 -23.10
CA PHE A 249 19.34 9.67 -22.93
C PHE A 249 19.73 10.57 -24.13
N GLN A 250 18.84 10.86 -25.03
CA GLN A 250 19.19 11.65 -26.22
C GLN A 250 19.51 13.14 -25.93
N ARG A 251 19.21 13.64 -24.73
CA ARG A 251 19.44 15.05 -24.34
C ARG A 251 19.71 15.18 -22.85
N ALA A 252 20.40 16.26 -22.47
CA ALA A 252 20.51 16.67 -21.08
C ALA A 252 19.13 16.99 -20.50
N PHE A 253 18.84 16.51 -19.30
CA PHE A 253 17.61 16.78 -18.59
C PHE A 253 17.88 17.28 -17.17
N SER A 254 16.90 17.93 -16.60
CA SER A 254 16.89 18.34 -15.19
C SER A 254 15.71 17.69 -14.49
N LEU A 255 16.01 16.96 -13.39
CA LEU A 255 15.00 16.32 -12.58
C LEU A 255 14.73 17.13 -11.31
N LYS A 256 13.52 17.71 -11.22
CA LYS A 256 13.06 18.43 -10.04
C LYS A 256 12.00 17.61 -9.32
N MET A 257 12.35 17.10 -8.16
CA MET A 257 11.48 16.29 -7.29
C MET A 257 11.56 16.80 -5.84
N PRO A 258 10.52 16.59 -5.00
CA PRO A 258 10.58 16.85 -3.56
C PRO A 258 11.78 16.16 -2.90
N THR A 259 12.21 16.67 -1.76
CA THR A 259 13.44 16.15 -1.08
C THR A 259 13.28 14.69 -0.65
N SER A 260 12.09 14.28 -0.23
CA SER A 260 11.75 12.92 0.22
C SER A 260 11.27 11.97 -0.89
N ALA A 261 11.34 12.39 -2.16
CA ALA A 261 10.77 11.63 -3.28
C ALA A 261 11.68 10.53 -3.83
N GLY A 262 12.75 10.14 -3.11
CA GLY A 262 13.64 9.06 -3.51
C GLY A 262 14.46 9.35 -4.77
N LYS A 263 15.03 10.57 -4.88
CA LYS A 263 15.91 10.95 -6.01
C LYS A 263 17.12 10.01 -6.18
N SER A 264 17.70 9.59 -5.07
CA SER A 264 18.84 8.66 -5.08
C SER A 264 18.46 7.33 -5.74
N TYR A 265 17.31 6.80 -5.41
CA TYR A 265 16.80 5.56 -5.98
C TYR A 265 16.59 5.64 -7.50
N ILE A 266 16.05 6.77 -8.00
CA ILE A 266 15.93 7.01 -9.45
C ILE A 266 17.31 7.19 -10.10
N THR A 267 18.27 7.80 -9.40
CA THR A 267 19.64 7.92 -9.90
C THR A 267 20.33 6.54 -10.00
N GLU A 268 20.12 5.67 -9.02
CA GLU A 268 20.60 4.28 -9.07
C GLU A 268 20.01 3.51 -10.26
N LEU A 269 18.71 3.70 -10.54
CA LEU A 269 18.09 3.12 -11.73
C LEU A 269 18.75 3.61 -13.02
N LEU A 270 19.01 4.92 -13.14
CA LEU A 270 19.69 5.51 -14.29
C LEU A 270 21.08 4.91 -14.47
N ILE A 271 21.87 4.85 -13.39
CA ILE A 271 23.20 4.29 -13.39
C ILE A 271 23.17 2.83 -13.84
N HIS A 272 22.26 2.03 -13.25
CA HIS A 272 22.08 0.63 -13.60
C HIS A 272 21.75 0.44 -15.10
N TYR A 273 20.79 1.21 -15.59
CA TYR A 273 20.34 1.14 -16.98
C TYR A 273 21.45 1.52 -17.97
N VAL A 274 22.18 2.62 -17.68
CA VAL A 274 23.31 3.06 -18.54
C VAL A 274 24.43 2.04 -18.58
N LEU A 275 24.92 1.59 -17.43
CA LEU A 275 26.05 0.67 -17.35
C LEU A 275 25.75 -0.70 -17.97
N LYS A 276 24.49 -1.14 -17.93
CA LYS A 276 24.10 -2.41 -18.53
C LYS A 276 23.95 -2.32 -20.07
N ASN A 277 23.46 -1.18 -20.56
CA ASN A 277 23.36 -0.92 -22.03
C ASN A 277 24.69 -0.51 -22.65
N HIS A 278 25.56 0.15 -21.87
CA HIS A 278 26.84 0.68 -22.32
C HIS A 278 27.96 0.30 -21.32
N PRO A 279 28.40 -0.97 -21.31
CA PRO A 279 29.36 -1.47 -20.30
C PRO A 279 30.73 -0.75 -20.31
N GLU A 280 31.08 -0.15 -21.46
CA GLU A 280 32.35 0.59 -21.62
C GLU A 280 32.26 2.04 -21.15
N ASP A 281 31.06 2.54 -20.86
CA ASP A 281 30.85 3.91 -20.43
C ASP A 281 31.25 4.09 -18.98
N ARG A 282 31.67 5.31 -18.65
CA ARG A 282 31.97 5.71 -17.27
C ARG A 282 31.00 6.77 -16.82
N ILE A 283 30.46 6.57 -15.63
CA ILE A 283 29.55 7.52 -15.01
C ILE A 283 30.30 8.35 -13.98
N LEU A 284 30.20 9.68 -14.08
CA LEU A 284 30.70 10.60 -13.07
C LEU A 284 29.50 11.12 -12.26
N TYR A 285 29.44 10.73 -11.00
CA TYR A 285 28.45 11.25 -10.05
C TYR A 285 29.04 12.38 -9.22
N LEU A 286 28.46 13.59 -9.33
CA LEU A 286 28.88 14.76 -8.57
C LEU A 286 27.89 15.03 -7.44
N ALA A 287 28.29 14.74 -6.20
CA ALA A 287 27.51 15.03 -5.01
C ALA A 287 27.96 16.37 -4.39
N PRO A 288 27.05 17.33 -4.15
CA PRO A 288 27.41 18.64 -3.64
C PRO A 288 27.90 18.63 -2.18
N LEU A 289 27.61 17.58 -1.42
CA LEU A 289 27.96 17.43 -0.01
C LEU A 289 28.77 16.16 0.24
N ARG A 290 29.81 16.23 1.05
CA ARG A 290 30.66 15.08 1.43
C ARG A 290 29.86 13.96 2.15
N ALA A 291 28.80 14.30 2.87
CA ALA A 291 27.93 13.34 3.53
C ALA A 291 27.20 12.44 2.51
N LEU A 292 26.60 13.02 1.47
CA LEU A 292 25.96 12.29 0.37
C LEU A 292 26.96 11.41 -0.41
N SER A 293 28.20 11.88 -0.55
CA SER A 293 29.27 11.13 -1.23
C SER A 293 29.72 9.89 -0.43
N ARG A 294 29.62 9.91 0.91
CA ARG A 294 29.90 8.75 1.78
C ARG A 294 28.75 7.75 1.76
N GLU A 295 27.54 8.23 1.90
CA GLU A 295 26.33 7.42 1.87
C GLU A 295 26.25 6.56 0.59
N LEU A 296 26.58 7.16 -0.56
CA LEU A 296 26.62 6.44 -1.84
C LEU A 296 27.77 5.42 -1.95
N LYS A 297 28.89 5.63 -1.24
CA LYS A 297 30.00 4.66 -1.21
C LYS A 297 29.70 3.43 -0.38
N ASP A 298 28.89 3.59 0.67
CA ASP A 298 28.56 2.53 1.62
C ASP A 298 27.42 1.63 1.10
N HIS A 299 26.71 2.07 0.05
CA HIS A 299 25.63 1.32 -0.62
C HIS A 299 26.04 0.58 -1.90
N HIS A 300 27.28 0.74 -2.36
CA HIS A 300 27.88 0.06 -3.50
C HIS A 300 29.09 -0.78 -3.09
#